data_28aae0231425262c47c0011cc4147441
#
_entry.id   28aae0231425262c47c0011cc4147441
#
_cell.length_a   1.000
_cell.length_b   1.000
_cell.length_c   1.000
_cell.angle_alpha   90.00
_cell.angle_beta   90.00
_cell.angle_gamma   90.00
#
_symmetry.space_group_name_H-M   'P 1'
#
loop_
_entity.id
_entity.type
_entity.pdbx_description
1 polymer ?
#
loop_
_entity_poly.entity_id
_entity_poly.type
_entity_poly.pdbx_seq_one_letter_code
_entity_poly.pdbx_strand_id
1 'polypeptide(L)'
;ITFTPENWDTPQTITANGVDDLGVIDGPQTSTATISIVQEASDDNFDAVADQQVSVTTTDDDVPGFTVTETDGSTEVNESGTTDTFTIVLTAQPTSNVTFTITSADTDEATVVGTATFIPGEWNTPQEITVTGADDGQLVDGDQVTLLTISIDDANSDDGFDPLDDQTVSATTIDNDIPGFTVAETDGSTEVAESGTTDTFTVVLNAQPTSDVTLTITSSNTGETTVNTPLTFTNANWDTPQTVTVTGTDDFRIDGTVSSTIFIAVDADNSDDEFDNVADQAVSASTTDDDTPG
;
A
#
# COMPACT_ATOMS: atom_id res chain seq x y z
N ILE A 1 13.39 56.19 -32.13
CA ILE A 1 14.11 57.36 -31.63
C ILE A 1 14.58 58.22 -32.79
N THR A 2 14.72 59.53 -32.62
CA THR A 2 15.17 60.46 -33.66
C THR A 2 16.23 61.36 -33.06
N PHE A 3 17.39 61.43 -33.73
CA PHE A 3 18.43 62.39 -33.43
C PHE A 3 18.32 63.59 -34.40
N THR A 4 18.40 64.78 -33.82
CA THR A 4 18.34 66.02 -34.54
C THR A 4 19.68 66.77 -34.40
N PRO A 5 19.93 67.84 -35.18
CA PRO A 5 21.15 68.67 -35.01
C PRO A 5 21.32 69.28 -33.59
N GLU A 6 20.23 69.40 -32.84
CA GLU A 6 20.19 69.97 -31.50
C GLU A 6 20.39 68.95 -30.38
N ASN A 7 20.18 67.62 -30.68
CA ASN A 7 20.26 66.56 -29.64
C ASN A 7 21.12 65.34 -30.04
N TRP A 8 21.90 65.44 -31.09
CA TRP A 8 22.69 64.32 -31.63
C TRP A 8 23.69 63.76 -30.63
N ASP A 9 24.20 64.57 -29.68
CA ASP A 9 25.14 64.20 -28.63
C ASP A 9 24.46 63.85 -27.30
N THR A 10 23.10 63.86 -27.25
CA THR A 10 22.35 63.53 -26.07
C THR A 10 21.91 62.06 -26.13
N PRO A 11 22.32 61.21 -25.17
CA PRO A 11 21.90 59.83 -25.15
C PRO A 11 20.39 59.68 -25.12
N GLN A 12 19.87 58.83 -26.02
CA GLN A 12 18.44 58.43 -26.05
C GLN A 12 18.29 57.05 -25.41
N THR A 13 17.28 56.90 -24.55
CA THR A 13 17.04 55.63 -23.83
C THR A 13 15.97 54.82 -24.55
N ILE A 14 16.28 53.53 -24.75
CA ILE A 14 15.32 52.53 -25.19
C ILE A 14 15.10 51.61 -24.00
N THR A 15 13.86 51.35 -23.63
CA THR A 15 13.51 50.40 -22.58
C THR A 15 13.08 49.09 -23.20
N ALA A 16 13.68 48.00 -22.75
CA ALA A 16 13.21 46.65 -22.99
C ALA A 16 12.43 46.17 -21.74
N ASN A 17 11.32 45.53 -21.96
CA ASN A 17 10.54 44.89 -20.87
C ASN A 17 10.49 43.37 -21.13
N GLY A 18 10.64 42.59 -20.08
CA GLY A 18 10.32 41.16 -20.13
C GLY A 18 8.83 40.95 -20.34
N VAL A 19 8.46 39.86 -20.94
CA VAL A 19 7.10 39.37 -21.12
C VAL A 19 7.00 38.03 -20.37
N ASP A 20 6.04 37.94 -19.45
CA ASP A 20 5.69 36.73 -18.74
C ASP A 20 4.99 35.76 -19.70
N ASP A 21 5.40 34.50 -19.74
CA ASP A 21 4.83 33.45 -20.59
C ASP A 21 3.90 32.47 -19.85
N LEU A 22 3.49 32.85 -18.64
CA LEU A 22 2.38 32.23 -17.89
C LEU A 22 2.60 30.76 -17.51
N GLY A 23 3.72 30.45 -16.90
CA GLY A 23 3.96 29.15 -16.26
C GLY A 23 4.73 28.16 -17.12
N VAL A 24 5.45 28.61 -18.14
CA VAL A 24 6.33 27.78 -18.96
C VAL A 24 7.74 27.71 -18.38
N ILE A 25 8.18 26.53 -17.99
CA ILE A 25 9.54 26.30 -17.50
C ILE A 25 10.48 26.19 -18.70
N ASP A 26 11.01 27.30 -19.20
CA ASP A 26 11.92 27.33 -20.34
C ASP A 26 13.31 27.91 -20.04
N GLY A 27 13.51 28.34 -18.78
CA GLY A 27 14.73 28.96 -18.29
C GLY A 27 15.01 30.32 -18.91
N PRO A 28 16.17 30.94 -18.61
CA PRO A 28 16.48 32.27 -19.11
C PRO A 28 16.54 32.34 -20.65
N GLN A 29 15.66 33.16 -21.25
CA GLN A 29 15.59 33.35 -22.69
C GLN A 29 16.37 34.59 -23.14
N THR A 30 17.07 34.48 -24.27
CA THR A 30 17.84 35.59 -24.83
C THR A 30 17.31 35.98 -26.20
N SER A 31 16.93 37.24 -26.34
CA SER A 31 16.56 37.87 -27.59
C SER A 31 17.52 38.99 -28.00
N THR A 32 17.52 39.31 -29.28
CA THR A 32 18.40 40.37 -29.82
C THR A 32 17.57 41.53 -30.30
N ALA A 33 17.79 42.70 -29.70
CA ALA A 33 17.26 43.98 -30.20
C ALA A 33 18.24 44.55 -31.25
N THR A 34 17.73 44.79 -32.46
CA THR A 34 18.55 45.39 -33.52
C THR A 34 18.17 46.88 -33.68
N ILE A 35 19.19 47.73 -33.71
CA ILE A 35 19.08 49.14 -33.98
C ILE A 35 19.59 49.42 -35.37
N SER A 36 18.72 49.86 -36.25
CA SER A 36 19.02 50.16 -37.64
C SER A 36 18.67 51.58 -38.04
N ILE A 37 19.31 52.12 -39.03
CA ILE A 37 18.93 53.42 -39.63
C ILE A 37 17.71 53.22 -40.53
N VAL A 38 16.70 54.08 -40.38
CA VAL A 38 15.57 54.15 -41.30
C VAL A 38 15.97 55.08 -42.47
N GLN A 39 16.54 54.53 -43.50
CA GLN A 39 17.15 55.25 -44.61
C GLN A 39 16.23 56.33 -45.24
N GLU A 40 14.98 56.00 -45.49
CA GLU A 40 14.00 56.90 -46.10
C GLU A 40 13.69 58.15 -45.25
N ALA A 41 14.03 58.12 -43.95
CA ALA A 41 13.74 59.16 -42.96
C ALA A 41 14.98 59.75 -42.28
N SER A 42 16.16 59.37 -42.77
CA SER A 42 17.45 59.79 -42.21
C SER A 42 18.31 60.59 -43.23
N ASP A 43 19.35 61.25 -42.73
CA ASP A 43 20.37 61.90 -43.57
C ASP A 43 21.16 60.82 -44.33
N ASP A 44 21.30 60.98 -45.69
CA ASP A 44 21.94 60.02 -46.59
C ASP A 44 23.35 59.63 -46.17
N ASN A 45 24.06 60.49 -45.41
CA ASN A 45 25.38 60.20 -44.87
C ASN A 45 25.39 59.10 -43.81
N PHE A 46 24.26 58.79 -43.21
CA PHE A 46 24.09 57.72 -42.22
C PHE A 46 23.56 56.40 -42.80
N ASP A 47 23.12 56.35 -44.03
CA ASP A 47 22.52 55.16 -44.67
C ASP A 47 23.43 53.94 -44.70
N ALA A 48 24.77 54.18 -44.71
CA ALA A 48 25.75 53.11 -44.71
C ALA A 48 26.17 52.66 -43.31
N VAL A 49 25.59 53.21 -42.24
CA VAL A 49 25.91 52.78 -40.85
C VAL A 49 25.34 51.40 -40.65
N ALA A 50 26.22 50.47 -40.19
CA ALA A 50 25.84 49.10 -39.93
C ALA A 50 24.92 49.01 -38.70
N ASP A 51 23.98 48.13 -38.74
CA ASP A 51 23.08 47.78 -37.64
C ASP A 51 23.88 47.41 -36.39
N GLN A 52 23.37 47.87 -35.25
CA GLN A 52 23.89 47.54 -33.95
C GLN A 52 22.95 46.55 -33.23
N GLN A 53 23.50 45.65 -32.46
CA GLN A 53 22.72 44.63 -31.75
C GLN A 53 22.95 44.73 -30.24
N VAL A 54 21.87 44.57 -29.48
CA VAL A 54 21.88 44.48 -28.02
C VAL A 54 21.22 43.17 -27.61
N SER A 55 21.93 42.35 -26.85
CA SER A 55 21.36 41.14 -26.28
C SER A 55 20.54 41.50 -25.05
N VAL A 56 19.32 41.01 -24.97
CA VAL A 56 18.41 41.15 -23.83
C VAL A 56 18.07 39.76 -23.33
N THR A 57 18.34 39.50 -22.06
CA THR A 57 18.02 38.25 -21.39
C THR A 57 16.83 38.50 -20.47
N THR A 58 15.79 37.66 -20.64
CA THR A 58 14.63 37.56 -19.72
C THR A 58 14.90 36.37 -18.80
N THR A 59 14.77 36.57 -17.51
CA THR A 59 14.85 35.49 -16.53
C THR A 59 13.48 34.82 -16.39
N ASP A 60 13.47 33.50 -16.35
CA ASP A 60 12.31 32.70 -16.03
C ASP A 60 12.04 32.79 -14.51
N ASP A 61 10.81 33.03 -14.11
CA ASP A 61 10.36 33.12 -12.71
C ASP A 61 9.30 32.03 -12.37
N ASP A 62 9.04 31.12 -13.30
CA ASP A 62 8.17 29.99 -13.08
C ASP A 62 8.86 28.86 -12.30
N VAL A 63 8.07 28.16 -11.48
CA VAL A 63 8.60 27.12 -10.58
C VAL A 63 7.99 25.76 -10.93
N PRO A 64 8.81 24.76 -11.30
CA PRO A 64 8.31 23.42 -11.54
C PRO A 64 7.75 22.79 -10.28
N GLY A 65 6.77 21.90 -10.46
CA GLY A 65 6.18 21.15 -9.36
C GLY A 65 5.08 20.24 -9.84
N PHE A 66 4.61 19.40 -8.94
CA PHE A 66 3.43 18.56 -9.16
C PHE A 66 2.63 18.40 -7.86
N THR A 67 1.36 18.05 -8.00
CA THR A 67 0.48 17.73 -6.88
C THR A 67 -0.04 16.32 -7.03
N VAL A 68 -0.14 15.62 -5.92
CA VAL A 68 -0.78 14.32 -5.78
C VAL A 68 -2.06 14.52 -4.98
N THR A 69 -3.16 13.94 -5.45
CA THR A 69 -4.46 14.05 -4.76
C THR A 69 -5.13 12.68 -4.74
N GLU A 70 -5.37 12.17 -3.54
CA GLU A 70 -6.09 10.91 -3.35
C GLU A 70 -7.59 11.11 -3.63
N THR A 71 -8.20 10.17 -4.32
CA THR A 71 -9.65 10.13 -4.51
C THR A 71 -10.30 9.89 -3.15
N ASP A 72 -11.36 10.59 -2.84
CA ASP A 72 -12.06 10.50 -1.53
C ASP A 72 -11.20 10.77 -0.28
N GLY A 73 -9.92 11.15 -0.42
CA GLY A 73 -9.04 11.62 0.65
C GLY A 73 -8.23 10.54 1.37
N SER A 74 -8.27 9.31 0.90
CA SER A 74 -7.42 8.18 1.31
C SER A 74 -7.30 7.19 0.16
N THR A 75 -6.25 6.37 0.17
CA THR A 75 -6.09 5.24 -0.77
C THR A 75 -6.29 3.95 0.01
N GLU A 76 -7.43 3.27 -0.25
CA GLU A 76 -7.81 2.05 0.46
C GLU A 76 -8.22 0.96 -0.54
N VAL A 77 -7.61 -0.18 -0.44
CA VAL A 77 -7.87 -1.37 -1.25
C VAL A 77 -8.10 -2.59 -0.35
N ASN A 78 -8.44 -3.72 -0.93
CA ASN A 78 -8.68 -4.96 -0.21
C ASN A 78 -7.98 -6.10 -0.97
N GLU A 79 -7.49 -7.10 -0.27
CA GLU A 79 -6.80 -8.28 -0.84
C GLU A 79 -7.63 -9.04 -1.88
N SER A 80 -8.95 -8.92 -1.84
CA SER A 80 -9.80 -9.48 -2.91
C SER A 80 -9.59 -8.84 -4.30
N GLY A 81 -8.62 -7.93 -4.45
CA GLY A 81 -8.28 -7.27 -5.71
C GLY A 81 -9.12 -6.04 -6.01
N THR A 82 -9.67 -5.36 -5.01
CA THR A 82 -10.33 -4.08 -5.22
C THR A 82 -9.32 -3.00 -5.65
N THR A 83 -9.83 -1.94 -6.26
CA THR A 83 -9.00 -0.85 -6.74
C THR A 83 -9.43 0.48 -6.13
N ASP A 84 -8.45 1.34 -5.90
CA ASP A 84 -8.63 2.75 -5.59
C ASP A 84 -7.72 3.60 -6.47
N THR A 85 -7.86 4.93 -6.46
CA THR A 85 -7.11 5.82 -7.34
C THR A 85 -6.62 7.07 -6.63
N PHE A 86 -5.51 7.60 -7.14
CA PHE A 86 -5.07 8.98 -6.88
C PHE A 86 -4.73 9.65 -8.22
N THR A 87 -4.62 10.96 -8.23
CA THR A 87 -4.26 11.72 -9.42
C THR A 87 -2.95 12.46 -9.23
N ILE A 88 -2.20 12.61 -10.33
CA ILE A 88 -1.03 13.46 -10.43
C ILE A 88 -1.35 14.57 -11.44
N VAL A 89 -0.89 15.81 -11.17
CA VAL A 89 -0.97 16.92 -12.12
C VAL A 89 0.24 17.85 -11.92
N LEU A 90 0.83 18.36 -13.01
CA LEU A 90 1.90 19.34 -12.94
C LEU A 90 1.36 20.71 -12.53
N THR A 91 2.20 21.55 -11.91
CA THR A 91 1.87 22.92 -11.47
C THR A 91 2.38 23.98 -12.44
N ALA A 92 3.28 23.60 -13.36
CA ALA A 92 3.83 24.47 -14.41
C ALA A 92 4.01 23.69 -15.72
N GLN A 93 4.03 24.42 -16.84
CA GLN A 93 4.14 23.82 -18.17
C GLN A 93 5.60 23.44 -18.50
N PRO A 94 5.88 22.17 -18.81
CA PRO A 94 7.20 21.75 -19.26
C PRO A 94 7.42 22.12 -20.74
N THR A 95 8.67 22.19 -21.16
CA THR A 95 9.06 22.35 -22.58
C THR A 95 9.17 21.02 -23.31
N SER A 96 9.37 19.93 -22.59
CA SER A 96 9.34 18.55 -23.08
C SER A 96 8.50 17.66 -22.14
N ASN A 97 8.42 16.36 -22.41
CA ASN A 97 7.64 15.44 -21.58
C ASN A 97 8.19 15.38 -20.15
N VAL A 98 7.30 15.14 -19.18
CA VAL A 98 7.65 14.77 -17.80
C VAL A 98 7.07 13.40 -17.51
N THR A 99 7.91 12.45 -17.17
CA THR A 99 7.53 11.06 -16.90
C THR A 99 7.76 10.75 -15.42
N PHE A 100 6.75 10.18 -14.79
CA PHE A 100 6.82 9.68 -13.42
C PHE A 100 6.98 8.17 -13.42
N THR A 101 7.78 7.65 -12.50
CA THR A 101 7.78 6.28 -12.04
C THR A 101 7.03 6.18 -10.72
N ILE A 102 6.13 5.21 -10.61
CA ILE A 102 5.39 4.94 -9.39
C ILE A 102 5.70 3.51 -8.95
N THR A 103 6.12 3.36 -7.70
CA THR A 103 6.51 2.06 -7.14
C THR A 103 5.80 1.79 -5.83
N SER A 104 5.45 0.53 -5.57
CA SER A 104 4.99 0.07 -4.27
C SER A 104 6.16 -0.45 -3.46
N ALA A 105 6.19 -0.14 -2.16
CA ALA A 105 7.18 -0.68 -1.23
C ALA A 105 6.91 -2.16 -0.92
N ASP A 106 5.64 -2.58 -1.01
CA ASP A 106 5.21 -3.96 -0.83
C ASP A 106 4.18 -4.33 -1.90
N THR A 107 4.55 -5.21 -2.81
CA THR A 107 3.71 -5.66 -3.91
C THR A 107 2.83 -6.86 -3.55
N ASP A 108 3.08 -7.48 -2.40
CA ASP A 108 2.26 -8.56 -1.87
C ASP A 108 1.00 -7.99 -1.20
N GLU A 109 1.03 -6.67 -0.85
CA GLU A 109 -0.08 -5.91 -0.30
C GLU A 109 -0.83 -5.09 -1.35
N ALA A 110 -0.09 -4.23 -2.06
CA ALA A 110 -0.68 -3.35 -3.06
C ALA A 110 0.21 -3.19 -4.28
N THR A 111 -0.39 -3.28 -5.46
CA THR A 111 0.26 -3.02 -6.75
C THR A 111 -0.24 -1.72 -7.36
N VAL A 112 0.58 -1.07 -8.18
CA VAL A 112 0.26 0.21 -8.81
C VAL A 112 0.69 0.21 -10.28
N VAL A 113 0.00 1.01 -11.12
CA VAL A 113 0.45 1.28 -12.48
C VAL A 113 1.76 2.06 -12.42
N GLY A 114 2.82 1.54 -13.06
CA GLY A 114 4.20 1.94 -12.81
C GLY A 114 4.66 3.26 -13.43
N THR A 115 3.91 3.91 -14.35
CA THR A 115 4.34 5.15 -15.04
C THR A 115 3.20 6.05 -15.43
N ALA A 116 3.43 7.38 -15.37
CA ALA A 116 2.57 8.42 -15.93
C ALA A 116 3.44 9.43 -16.72
N THR A 117 2.96 9.88 -17.89
CA THR A 117 3.72 10.83 -18.71
C THR A 117 2.84 12.03 -19.08
N PHE A 118 3.33 13.22 -18.79
CA PHE A 118 2.72 14.50 -19.18
C PHE A 118 3.41 15.05 -20.41
N ILE A 119 2.63 15.47 -21.41
CA ILE A 119 3.15 16.21 -22.56
C ILE A 119 2.92 17.72 -22.38
N PRO A 120 3.72 18.62 -22.99
CA PRO A 120 3.61 20.06 -22.79
C PRO A 120 2.20 20.65 -23.05
N GLY A 121 1.41 20.06 -23.94
CA GLY A 121 0.07 20.54 -24.25
C GLY A 121 -1.04 20.08 -23.29
N GLU A 122 -0.75 19.13 -22.39
CA GLU A 122 -1.74 18.51 -21.49
C GLU A 122 -1.21 18.44 -20.05
N TRP A 123 -0.22 19.25 -19.73
CA TRP A 123 0.48 19.26 -18.43
C TRP A 123 -0.44 19.46 -17.22
N ASN A 124 -1.51 20.24 -17.37
CA ASN A 124 -2.48 20.56 -16.33
C ASN A 124 -3.72 19.65 -16.33
N THR A 125 -3.67 18.55 -17.08
CA THR A 125 -4.75 17.54 -17.07
C THR A 125 -4.36 16.45 -16.09
N PRO A 126 -5.11 16.30 -14.95
CA PRO A 126 -4.81 15.26 -13.99
C PRO A 126 -4.79 13.86 -14.63
N GLN A 127 -3.76 13.09 -14.34
CA GLN A 127 -3.66 11.68 -14.71
C GLN A 127 -3.99 10.80 -13.51
N GLU A 128 -4.89 9.86 -13.72
CA GLU A 128 -5.33 8.91 -12.71
C GLU A 128 -4.39 7.72 -12.64
N ILE A 129 -3.98 7.38 -11.43
CA ILE A 129 -3.14 6.23 -11.10
C ILE A 129 -4.00 5.25 -10.31
N THR A 130 -4.10 4.03 -10.81
CA THR A 130 -4.86 2.96 -10.15
C THR A 130 -3.95 2.15 -9.23
N VAL A 131 -4.39 1.99 -8.00
CA VAL A 131 -3.83 1.08 -6.99
C VAL A 131 -4.74 -0.13 -6.90
N THR A 132 -4.17 -1.32 -6.81
CA THR A 132 -4.91 -2.59 -6.72
C THR A 132 -4.39 -3.37 -5.53
N GLY A 133 -5.27 -3.81 -4.65
CA GLY A 133 -4.93 -4.71 -3.55
C GLY A 133 -4.45 -6.07 -4.07
N ALA A 134 -3.50 -6.64 -3.41
CA ALA A 134 -2.96 -7.97 -3.71
C ALA A 134 -3.42 -8.96 -2.64
N ASP A 135 -3.68 -10.19 -3.06
CA ASP A 135 -4.07 -11.30 -2.21
C ASP A 135 -2.80 -12.08 -1.82
N ASP A 136 -2.50 -12.18 -0.56
CA ASP A 136 -1.37 -12.95 -0.03
C ASP A 136 -1.74 -14.41 0.32
N GLY A 137 -2.95 -14.83 0.01
CA GLY A 137 -3.44 -16.20 0.06
C GLY A 137 -4.37 -16.48 1.22
N GLN A 138 -3.90 -16.87 2.38
CA GLN A 138 -4.68 -17.13 3.59
C GLN A 138 -3.93 -16.65 4.84
N LEU A 139 -3.08 -15.65 4.67
CA LEU A 139 -2.29 -15.09 5.77
C LEU A 139 -3.15 -14.07 6.53
N VAL A 140 -3.42 -14.34 7.79
CA VAL A 140 -4.10 -13.38 8.68
C VAL A 140 -3.02 -12.51 9.31
N ASP A 141 -2.82 -11.29 8.80
CA ASP A 141 -1.84 -10.34 9.31
C ASP A 141 -2.43 -8.96 9.62
N GLY A 142 -3.76 -8.83 9.46
CA GLY A 142 -4.53 -7.62 9.68
C GLY A 142 -4.32 -6.57 8.59
N ASP A 143 -5.01 -5.43 8.71
CA ASP A 143 -4.89 -4.36 7.72
C ASP A 143 -3.45 -3.84 7.62
N GLN A 144 -2.86 -3.88 6.42
CA GLN A 144 -1.50 -3.46 6.16
C GLN A 144 -1.43 -2.08 5.49
N VAL A 145 -0.33 -1.35 5.74
CA VAL A 145 -0.10 -0.03 5.13
C VAL A 145 1.19 -0.05 4.32
N THR A 146 1.04 0.13 3.01
CA THR A 146 2.16 0.18 2.07
C THR A 146 2.40 1.60 1.54
N LEU A 147 3.66 1.96 1.33
CA LEU A 147 4.04 3.25 0.77
C LEU A 147 4.20 3.16 -0.75
N LEU A 148 3.45 3.99 -1.47
CA LEU A 148 3.63 4.20 -2.90
C LEU A 148 4.51 5.43 -3.10
N THR A 149 5.64 5.28 -3.80
CA THR A 149 6.57 6.38 -4.09
C THR A 149 6.37 6.86 -5.52
N ILE A 150 6.21 8.17 -5.69
CA ILE A 150 6.06 8.87 -6.97
C ILE A 150 7.31 9.69 -7.19
N SER A 151 8.13 9.34 -8.18
CA SER A 151 9.40 9.99 -8.53
C SER A 151 9.45 10.40 -9.99
N ILE A 152 10.23 11.44 -10.31
CA ILE A 152 10.53 11.82 -11.70
C ILE A 152 11.49 10.79 -12.30
N ASP A 153 11.24 10.40 -13.54
CA ASP A 153 12.20 9.65 -14.37
C ASP A 153 13.08 10.65 -15.11
N ASP A 154 14.16 11.11 -14.48
CA ASP A 154 15.07 12.16 -14.99
C ASP A 154 15.56 11.87 -16.43
N ALA A 155 15.76 10.60 -16.78
CA ALA A 155 16.27 10.22 -18.10
C ALA A 155 15.25 10.46 -19.23
N ASN A 156 13.95 10.56 -18.89
CA ASN A 156 12.83 10.68 -19.82
C ASN A 156 11.97 11.92 -19.53
N SER A 157 12.48 12.88 -18.75
CA SER A 157 11.75 14.06 -18.32
C SER A 157 12.40 15.36 -18.78
N ASP A 158 11.69 16.46 -18.65
CA ASP A 158 12.20 17.82 -18.80
C ASP A 158 13.18 18.13 -17.66
N ASP A 159 14.41 18.54 -17.99
CA ASP A 159 15.49 18.82 -17.02
C ASP A 159 15.06 19.83 -15.93
N GLY A 160 14.06 20.69 -16.21
CA GLY A 160 13.51 21.64 -15.24
C GLY A 160 12.78 20.96 -14.09
N PHE A 161 12.27 19.74 -14.28
CA PHE A 161 11.56 18.96 -13.28
C PHE A 161 12.42 17.93 -12.53
N ASP A 162 13.63 17.62 -13.03
CA ASP A 162 14.53 16.64 -12.40
C ASP A 162 14.88 16.91 -10.92
N PRO A 163 14.98 18.19 -10.46
CA PRO A 163 15.33 18.46 -9.07
C PRO A 163 14.18 18.28 -8.08
N LEU A 164 12.98 17.87 -8.51
CA LEU A 164 11.83 17.73 -7.62
C LEU A 164 12.00 16.53 -6.70
N ASP A 165 11.64 16.73 -5.44
CA ASP A 165 11.61 15.65 -4.45
C ASP A 165 10.48 14.68 -4.72
N ASP A 166 10.71 13.39 -4.41
CA ASP A 166 9.69 12.36 -4.43
C ASP A 166 8.52 12.69 -3.50
N GLN A 167 7.31 12.32 -3.92
CA GLN A 167 6.13 12.34 -3.06
C GLN A 167 5.65 10.92 -2.80
N THR A 168 4.87 10.73 -1.75
CA THR A 168 4.36 9.41 -1.36
C THR A 168 2.87 9.43 -1.09
N VAL A 169 2.22 8.31 -1.36
CA VAL A 169 0.84 7.99 -0.97
C VAL A 169 0.89 6.74 -0.09
N SER A 170 0.13 6.75 1.02
CA SER A 170 -0.04 5.57 1.87
C SER A 170 -1.28 4.81 1.41
N ALA A 171 -1.10 3.60 0.91
CA ALA A 171 -2.20 2.70 0.58
C ALA A 171 -2.44 1.76 1.76
N THR A 172 -3.69 1.65 2.21
CA THR A 172 -4.12 0.66 3.20
C THR A 172 -4.74 -0.52 2.46
N THR A 173 -4.24 -1.72 2.71
CA THR A 173 -4.82 -2.97 2.24
C THR A 173 -5.61 -3.60 3.39
N ILE A 174 -6.89 -3.85 3.17
CA ILE A 174 -7.76 -4.49 4.17
C ILE A 174 -7.62 -6.00 4.01
N ASP A 175 -7.20 -6.65 5.11
CA ASP A 175 -7.15 -8.12 5.23
C ASP A 175 -8.56 -8.70 5.08
N ASN A 176 -8.68 -9.73 4.26
CA ASN A 176 -9.94 -10.44 4.01
C ASN A 176 -9.96 -11.85 4.59
N ASP A 177 -8.88 -12.30 5.20
CA ASP A 177 -8.74 -13.62 5.78
C ASP A 177 -9.33 -13.71 7.18
N ILE A 178 -9.98 -14.82 7.47
CA ILE A 178 -10.72 -14.98 8.72
C ILE A 178 -10.06 -16.01 9.61
N PRO A 179 -9.51 -15.59 10.77
CA PRO A 179 -8.90 -16.50 11.72
C PRO A 179 -9.93 -17.48 12.29
N GLY A 180 -9.51 -18.71 12.51
CA GLY A 180 -10.39 -19.75 13.05
C GLY A 180 -9.73 -21.11 13.09
N PHE A 181 -10.44 -22.10 13.62
CA PHE A 181 -10.02 -23.49 13.58
C PHE A 181 -11.22 -24.43 13.38
N THR A 182 -10.95 -25.58 12.81
CA THR A 182 -11.94 -26.63 12.56
C THR A 182 -11.62 -27.86 13.43
N VAL A 183 -12.64 -28.40 14.08
CA VAL A 183 -12.56 -29.64 14.85
C VAL A 183 -13.31 -30.74 14.09
N ALA A 184 -12.67 -31.91 13.96
CA ALA A 184 -13.26 -33.08 13.31
C ALA A 184 -13.08 -34.34 14.16
N GLU A 185 -14.18 -34.92 14.63
CA GLU A 185 -14.17 -36.19 15.34
C GLU A 185 -13.81 -37.33 14.38
N THR A 186 -12.96 -38.28 14.81
CA THR A 186 -12.51 -39.40 13.99
C THR A 186 -13.70 -40.29 13.72
N ASP A 187 -14.39 -40.91 13.91
CA ASP A 187 -15.53 -41.77 13.54
C ASP A 187 -16.93 -41.09 13.75
N GLY A 188 -16.96 -39.74 13.97
CA GLY A 188 -18.21 -38.96 14.11
C GLY A 188 -18.74 -38.90 15.55
N SER A 189 -18.05 -39.47 16.52
CA SER A 189 -18.33 -39.37 17.97
C SER A 189 -17.02 -39.59 18.75
N THR A 190 -16.96 -39.07 19.97
CA THR A 190 -15.80 -39.31 20.87
C THR A 190 -16.29 -40.20 22.03
N GLU A 191 -15.87 -41.49 21.99
CA GLU A 191 -16.35 -42.53 22.94
C GLU A 191 -15.16 -43.24 23.60
N VAL A 192 -15.14 -43.24 24.92
CA VAL A 192 -14.12 -43.90 25.73
C VAL A 192 -14.77 -44.76 26.80
N ALA A 193 -13.94 -45.56 27.50
CA ALA A 193 -14.39 -46.33 28.67
C ALA A 193 -13.46 -46.10 29.83
N GLU A 194 -13.94 -46.24 31.05
CA GLU A 194 -13.18 -46.08 32.31
C GLU A 194 -12.01 -47.04 32.41
N SER A 195 -12.04 -48.16 31.69
CA SER A 195 -10.91 -49.07 31.52
C SER A 195 -9.63 -48.43 30.87
N GLY A 196 -9.68 -47.12 30.58
CA GLY A 196 -8.56 -46.38 30.00
C GLY A 196 -8.48 -46.46 28.49
N THR A 197 -9.59 -46.71 27.79
CA THR A 197 -9.59 -46.65 26.33
C THR A 197 -9.42 -45.24 25.85
N THR A 198 -8.95 -45.11 24.60
CA THR A 198 -8.73 -43.80 23.98
C THR A 198 -9.54 -43.63 22.70
N ASP A 199 -9.94 -42.41 22.46
CA ASP A 199 -10.50 -41.96 21.18
C ASP A 199 -9.84 -40.66 20.75
N THR A 200 -10.07 -40.21 19.52
CA THR A 200 -9.37 -39.05 18.97
C THR A 200 -10.28 -38.13 18.16
N PHE A 201 -9.95 -36.85 18.16
CA PHE A 201 -10.42 -35.89 17.17
C PHE A 201 -9.21 -35.08 16.64
N THR A 202 -9.38 -34.40 15.55
CA THR A 202 -8.35 -33.52 14.98
C THR A 202 -8.75 -32.05 15.02
N VAL A 203 -7.75 -31.19 15.13
CA VAL A 203 -7.89 -29.73 15.03
C VAL A 203 -6.94 -29.21 13.96
N VAL A 204 -7.37 -28.24 13.18
CA VAL A 204 -6.59 -27.55 12.14
C VAL A 204 -7.01 -26.09 12.09
N LEU A 205 -6.08 -25.15 11.86
CA LEU A 205 -6.44 -23.76 11.65
C LEU A 205 -7.11 -23.57 10.27
N ASN A 206 -7.92 -22.53 10.13
CA ASN A 206 -8.61 -22.21 8.88
C ASN A 206 -7.83 -21.21 8.02
N ALA A 207 -6.90 -20.46 8.63
CA ALA A 207 -6.06 -19.48 7.98
C ALA A 207 -4.65 -19.49 8.58
N GLN A 208 -3.69 -18.96 7.85
CA GLN A 208 -2.27 -18.97 8.22
C GLN A 208 -1.98 -17.85 9.23
N PRO A 209 -1.41 -18.14 10.39
CA PRO A 209 -1.01 -17.12 11.35
C PRO A 209 0.36 -16.52 10.99
N THR A 210 0.62 -15.28 11.43
CA THR A 210 1.94 -14.65 11.36
C THR A 210 2.89 -15.17 12.44
N SER A 211 2.36 -15.61 13.57
CA SER A 211 3.09 -16.20 14.68
C SER A 211 2.40 -17.48 15.19
N ASP A 212 2.97 -18.14 16.21
CA ASP A 212 2.40 -19.37 16.73
C ASP A 212 1.01 -19.14 17.33
N VAL A 213 0.10 -20.12 17.13
CA VAL A 213 -1.23 -20.18 17.77
C VAL A 213 -1.28 -21.38 18.68
N THR A 214 -1.51 -21.15 19.96
CA THR A 214 -1.62 -22.19 20.98
C THR A 214 -3.07 -22.39 21.37
N LEU A 215 -3.54 -23.64 21.28
CA LEU A 215 -4.87 -24.03 21.74
C LEU A 215 -4.77 -24.81 23.05
N THR A 216 -5.53 -24.37 24.05
CA THR A 216 -5.75 -25.12 25.29
C THR A 216 -6.95 -26.02 25.15
N ILE A 217 -6.80 -27.28 25.57
CA ILE A 217 -7.86 -28.26 25.54
C ILE A 217 -8.14 -28.75 26.95
N THR A 218 -9.38 -28.68 27.41
CA THR A 218 -9.75 -28.99 28.78
C THR A 218 -11.02 -29.86 28.83
N SER A 219 -11.05 -30.86 29.73
CA SER A 219 -12.24 -31.62 30.04
C SER A 219 -13.05 -30.96 31.16
N SER A 220 -14.37 -30.90 31.01
CA SER A 220 -15.29 -30.45 32.08
C SER A 220 -15.36 -31.41 33.25
N ASN A 221 -14.96 -32.67 33.04
CA ASN A 221 -14.95 -33.70 34.10
C ASN A 221 -13.70 -34.58 33.93
N THR A 222 -12.63 -34.22 34.63
CA THR A 222 -11.36 -34.98 34.61
C THR A 222 -11.42 -36.31 35.38
N GLY A 223 -12.48 -36.59 36.10
CA GLY A 223 -12.75 -37.89 36.69
C GLY A 223 -13.18 -38.92 35.64
N GLU A 224 -13.74 -38.47 34.52
CA GLU A 224 -14.25 -39.29 33.44
C GLU A 224 -13.29 -39.32 32.22
N THR A 225 -12.81 -38.14 31.83
CA THR A 225 -11.97 -38.00 30.64
C THR A 225 -10.80 -37.07 30.89
N THR A 226 -9.65 -37.47 30.35
CA THR A 226 -8.46 -36.62 30.26
C THR A 226 -8.03 -36.43 28.79
N VAL A 227 -7.35 -35.32 28.50
CA VAL A 227 -6.90 -34.95 27.16
C VAL A 227 -5.43 -34.53 27.14
N ASN A 228 -4.77 -34.72 25.99
CA ASN A 228 -3.46 -34.12 25.76
C ASN A 228 -3.59 -32.64 25.39
N THR A 229 -2.80 -31.79 26.01
CA THR A 229 -2.83 -30.32 25.84
C THR A 229 -1.46 -29.72 26.18
N PRO A 230 -1.05 -28.53 25.62
CA PRO A 230 -1.69 -27.76 24.56
C PRO A 230 -1.38 -28.31 23.15
N LEU A 231 -2.06 -27.80 22.12
CA LEU A 231 -1.63 -27.87 20.72
C LEU A 231 -1.02 -26.55 20.30
N THR A 232 0.05 -26.58 19.51
CA THR A 232 0.64 -25.36 18.95
C THR A 232 0.75 -25.49 17.44
N PHE A 233 0.18 -24.51 16.73
CA PHE A 233 0.29 -24.34 15.31
C PHE A 233 1.28 -23.22 15.01
N THR A 234 2.07 -23.39 13.98
CA THR A 234 3.02 -22.39 13.47
C THR A 234 2.61 -21.96 12.06
N ASN A 235 3.16 -20.88 11.53
CA ASN A 235 2.95 -20.48 10.15
C ASN A 235 3.34 -21.54 9.10
N ALA A 236 4.09 -22.59 9.50
CA ALA A 236 4.52 -23.66 8.59
C ALA A 236 3.68 -24.95 8.68
N ASN A 237 2.83 -25.11 9.71
CA ASN A 237 2.03 -26.33 9.92
C ASN A 237 0.56 -26.06 10.24
N TRP A 238 0.11 -24.82 10.08
CA TRP A 238 -1.23 -24.38 10.43
C TRP A 238 -2.35 -25.18 9.72
N ASP A 239 -2.11 -25.60 8.49
CA ASP A 239 -3.01 -26.39 7.63
C ASP A 239 -2.91 -27.90 7.85
N THR A 240 -2.03 -28.34 8.77
CA THR A 240 -1.82 -29.76 9.06
C THR A 240 -2.62 -30.16 10.29
N PRO A 241 -3.66 -31.04 10.17
CA PRO A 241 -4.48 -31.46 11.30
C PRO A 241 -3.63 -32.09 12.41
N GLN A 242 -3.77 -31.58 13.64
CA GLN A 242 -3.16 -32.14 14.83
C GLN A 242 -4.16 -32.98 15.63
N THR A 243 -3.72 -34.10 16.17
CA THR A 243 -4.58 -35.06 16.86
C THR A 243 -4.67 -34.77 18.36
N VAL A 244 -5.87 -34.65 18.85
CA VAL A 244 -6.19 -34.70 20.28
C VAL A 244 -6.60 -36.10 20.66
N THR A 245 -6.00 -36.65 21.71
CA THR A 245 -6.35 -37.93 22.29
C THR A 245 -7.15 -37.70 23.57
N VAL A 246 -8.36 -38.26 23.59
CA VAL A 246 -9.22 -38.33 24.78
C VAL A 246 -9.05 -39.70 25.40
N THR A 247 -8.84 -39.77 26.72
CA THR A 247 -8.62 -41.01 27.47
C THR A 247 -9.67 -41.12 28.58
N GLY A 248 -10.35 -42.24 28.66
CA GLY A 248 -11.26 -42.56 29.77
C GLY A 248 -10.51 -42.72 31.09
N THR A 249 -11.11 -42.30 32.18
CA THR A 249 -10.54 -42.34 33.54
C THR A 249 -11.45 -43.15 34.43
N ASP A 250 -10.89 -44.13 35.11
CA ASP A 250 -11.55 -45.00 36.12
C ASP A 250 -11.82 -44.22 37.41
N ASP A 251 -13.07 -44.25 37.93
CA ASP A 251 -13.46 -43.58 39.18
C ASP A 251 -14.06 -44.52 40.25
N PHE A 252 -14.18 -45.80 39.96
CA PHE A 252 -14.74 -46.84 40.88
C PHE A 252 -16.21 -46.60 41.28
N ARG A 253 -17.00 -45.91 40.48
CA ARG A 253 -18.40 -45.69 40.70
C ARG A 253 -19.24 -46.40 39.67
N ILE A 254 -20.33 -46.99 40.11
CA ILE A 254 -21.34 -47.54 39.18
C ILE A 254 -22.31 -46.43 38.86
N ASP A 255 -22.02 -45.61 37.86
CA ASP A 255 -22.87 -44.49 37.45
C ASP A 255 -23.33 -44.55 36.00
N GLY A 256 -22.91 -45.59 35.28
CA GLY A 256 -23.29 -45.80 33.89
C GLY A 256 -22.52 -44.89 32.94
N THR A 257 -23.11 -44.65 31.76
CA THR A 257 -22.43 -43.79 30.77
C THR A 257 -22.55 -42.32 31.14
N VAL A 258 -21.40 -41.67 31.33
CA VAL A 258 -21.29 -40.24 31.68
C VAL A 258 -20.79 -39.45 30.50
N SER A 259 -21.32 -38.22 30.30
CA SER A 259 -20.88 -37.31 29.24
C SER A 259 -20.03 -36.19 29.80
N SER A 260 -18.86 -35.93 29.19
CA SER A 260 -17.98 -34.81 29.45
C SER A 260 -17.94 -33.87 28.25
N THR A 261 -17.73 -32.58 28.48
CA THR A 261 -17.48 -31.63 27.41
C THR A 261 -15.98 -31.32 27.36
N ILE A 262 -15.39 -31.52 26.20
CA ILE A 262 -14.01 -31.12 25.91
C ILE A 262 -14.06 -29.74 25.25
N PHE A 263 -13.53 -28.73 25.93
CA PHE A 263 -13.42 -27.35 25.41
C PHE A 263 -12.09 -27.17 24.71
N ILE A 264 -12.12 -26.48 23.56
CA ILE A 264 -10.96 -26.09 22.76
C ILE A 264 -11.00 -24.56 22.65
N ALA A 265 -10.01 -23.87 23.19
CA ALA A 265 -9.92 -22.42 23.24
C ALA A 265 -8.53 -21.93 22.82
N VAL A 266 -8.46 -20.75 22.22
CA VAL A 266 -7.18 -20.07 21.97
C VAL A 266 -6.59 -19.59 23.29
N ASP A 267 -5.32 -19.81 23.51
CA ASP A 267 -4.54 -19.22 24.60
C ASP A 267 -4.00 -17.85 24.13
N ALA A 268 -4.80 -16.81 24.29
CA ALA A 268 -4.51 -15.46 23.80
C ALA A 268 -3.18 -14.88 24.31
N ASP A 269 -2.72 -15.26 25.52
CA ASP A 269 -1.43 -14.79 26.05
C ASP A 269 -0.21 -15.40 25.30
N ASN A 270 -0.41 -16.47 24.55
CA ASN A 270 0.63 -17.26 23.87
C ASN A 270 0.28 -17.56 22.40
N SER A 271 -0.55 -16.74 21.78
CA SER A 271 -1.00 -16.90 20.41
C SER A 271 -0.80 -15.63 19.59
N ASP A 272 -0.96 -15.75 18.28
CA ASP A 272 -1.09 -14.65 17.35
C ASP A 272 -2.30 -13.78 17.74
N ASP A 273 -2.12 -12.48 17.87
CA ASP A 273 -3.13 -11.52 18.35
C ASP A 273 -4.41 -11.53 17.49
N GLU A 274 -4.30 -11.83 16.18
CA GLU A 274 -5.44 -11.92 15.27
C GLU A 274 -6.35 -13.12 15.60
N PHE A 275 -5.81 -14.16 16.24
CA PHE A 275 -6.58 -15.33 16.68
C PHE A 275 -7.20 -15.18 18.07
N ASP A 276 -6.88 -14.15 18.84
CA ASP A 276 -7.34 -13.97 20.23
C ASP A 276 -8.86 -13.99 20.41
N ASN A 277 -9.58 -13.53 19.40
CA ASN A 277 -11.04 -13.41 19.43
C ASN A 277 -11.75 -14.60 18.78
N VAL A 278 -11.03 -15.64 18.38
CA VAL A 278 -11.64 -16.85 17.81
C VAL A 278 -12.51 -17.54 18.86
N ALA A 279 -13.74 -17.85 18.49
CA ALA A 279 -14.71 -18.46 19.41
C ALA A 279 -14.27 -19.87 19.83
N ASP A 280 -14.43 -20.18 21.12
CA ASP A 280 -14.23 -21.51 21.67
C ASP A 280 -15.12 -22.54 20.96
N GLN A 281 -14.59 -23.75 20.77
CA GLN A 281 -15.35 -24.88 20.30
C GLN A 281 -15.37 -26.00 21.34
N ALA A 282 -16.26 -26.98 21.17
CA ALA A 282 -16.42 -28.06 22.12
C ALA A 282 -16.79 -29.38 21.42
N VAL A 283 -16.26 -30.48 21.98
CA VAL A 283 -16.58 -31.86 21.62
C VAL A 283 -17.26 -32.52 22.82
N SER A 284 -18.33 -33.32 22.56
CA SER A 284 -18.96 -34.14 23.60
C SER A 284 -18.28 -35.51 23.66
N ALA A 285 -17.65 -35.83 24.75
CA ALA A 285 -17.09 -37.17 24.98
C ALA A 285 -18.01 -37.98 25.89
N SER A 286 -18.16 -39.27 25.58
CA SER A 286 -18.98 -40.24 26.33
C SER A 286 -18.07 -41.28 26.95
N THR A 287 -18.12 -41.45 28.28
CA THR A 287 -17.37 -42.48 29.03
C THR A 287 -18.27 -43.60 29.46
N THR A 288 -17.94 -44.81 29.09
CA THR A 288 -18.69 -46.01 29.50
C THR A 288 -18.10 -46.59 30.80
N ASP A 289 -18.99 -46.76 31.80
CA ASP A 289 -18.70 -47.36 33.11
C ASP A 289 -18.36 -48.84 32.93
N ASP A 290 -17.29 -49.33 33.58
CA ASP A 290 -16.86 -50.74 33.62
C ASP A 290 -16.94 -51.35 35.01
N ASP A 291 -17.49 -50.62 36.02
CA ASP A 291 -17.66 -51.11 37.39
C ASP A 291 -18.87 -52.02 37.53
N THR A 292 -18.71 -52.98 38.42
CA THR A 292 -19.80 -53.98 38.70
C THR A 292 -20.11 -54.00 40.20
N PRO A 293 -21.41 -54.29 40.56
CA PRO A 293 -21.78 -54.48 41.98
C PRO A 293 -20.98 -55.63 42.57
N GLY A 294 -20.31 -55.40 43.70
CA GLY A 294 -19.54 -56.39 44.44
C GLY A 294 -20.42 -57.41 45.19
#